data_e07c8e766e8114295a8dfb94c0953211
#
_entry.id   e07c8e766e8114295a8dfb94c0953211
#
_cell.length_a   1.000
_cell.length_b   1.000
_cell.length_c   1.000
_cell.angle_alpha   90.00
_cell.angle_beta   90.00
_cell.angle_gamma   90.00
#
_symmetry.space_group_name_H-M   'P 1'
#
loop_
_entity.id
_entity.type
_entity.pdbx_description
1 polymer ?
#
loop_
_entity_poly.entity_id
_entity_poly.type
_entity_poly.pdbx_seq_one_letter_code
_entity_poly.pdbx_strand_id
1 'polypeptide(L)'
;MSESAPRLLFVPVSGKFGTGEYSRSLAIAQGAASQWPGAALLFILSREAPYAATAPVPTELLDSSPTFHTGAVVDIIERWRPDVIIFDNAGRTAQLRAAKRAGARVVYISSRPRQRHKAFRLRWMRILDEHWIAYPRFIAGELQRMERLKLKFMHRPEVRFLDVILARPASSGGGGQRQSVLARLGVEVGEYVLVVPGGGTGHPGAKDAVGEFLEAAGALAGAGVSVVFVGRGGGLGGAGAGIAGLARDAGVARDAGAADGERLRRVDSLPQSELAELMRGAQLVLVNGGSTLLQAIACGKACVAVPIAGDQPERIRRCVSAGVAVAAPLESQTMVRAAQELLGDDSRLNALAGRAIALGLADGVDVALRALTPLLDGT
;
A
#
# COMPACT_ATOMS: atom_id res chain seq x y z
N MET A 1 36.08 12.38 -6.74
CA MET A 1 35.28 11.88 -7.86
C MET A 1 33.84 12.19 -7.54
N SER A 2 33.16 12.98 -8.35
CA SER A 2 31.70 13.26 -8.14
C SER A 2 30.96 11.96 -8.42
N GLU A 3 30.46 11.30 -7.38
CA GLU A 3 29.53 10.17 -7.56
C GLU A 3 28.32 10.70 -8.33
N SER A 4 28.08 10.12 -9.50
CA SER A 4 26.91 10.47 -10.29
C SER A 4 25.66 10.06 -9.49
N ALA A 5 24.67 10.94 -9.44
CA ALA A 5 23.43 10.66 -8.73
C ALA A 5 22.76 9.36 -9.23
N PRO A 6 22.30 8.47 -8.36
CA PRO A 6 21.81 7.15 -8.74
C PRO A 6 20.53 7.22 -9.61
N ARG A 7 20.42 6.30 -10.56
CA ARG A 7 19.31 6.21 -11.51
C ARG A 7 18.44 4.98 -11.20
N LEU A 8 17.23 5.20 -10.71
CA LEU A 8 16.32 4.14 -10.29
C LEU A 8 15.10 4.07 -11.22
N LEU A 9 14.90 2.93 -11.86
CA LEU A 9 13.77 2.68 -12.77
C LEU A 9 12.75 1.76 -12.08
N PHE A 10 11.50 2.24 -11.98
CA PHE A 10 10.39 1.51 -11.39
C PHE A 10 9.43 1.02 -12.46
N VAL A 11 9.13 -0.28 -12.43
CA VAL A 11 8.26 -0.95 -13.40
C VAL A 11 7.17 -1.72 -12.65
N PRO A 12 6.16 -1.05 -12.06
CA PRO A 12 5.04 -1.72 -11.43
C PRO A 12 4.06 -2.28 -12.47
N VAL A 13 3.39 -3.38 -12.15
CA VAL A 13 2.15 -3.73 -12.87
C VAL A 13 1.17 -2.58 -12.72
N SER A 14 0.65 -2.10 -13.83
CA SER A 14 -0.30 -1.00 -13.87
C SER A 14 -1.39 -1.27 -14.90
N GLY A 15 -2.59 -0.77 -14.68
CA GLY A 15 -3.76 -0.95 -15.54
C GLY A 15 -4.98 -0.23 -14.99
N LYS A 16 -6.15 -0.52 -15.56
CA LYS A 16 -7.43 0.13 -15.20
C LYS A 16 -7.82 -0.03 -13.72
N PHE A 17 -7.37 -1.13 -13.09
CA PHE A 17 -7.74 -1.49 -11.72
C PHE A 17 -6.49 -1.76 -10.87
N GLY A 18 -6.61 -1.46 -9.59
CA GLY A 18 -5.55 -1.70 -8.61
C GLY A 18 -4.49 -0.60 -8.60
N THR A 19 -4.12 -0.18 -7.41
CA THR A 19 -3.12 0.88 -7.17
C THR A 19 -1.97 0.40 -6.28
N GLY A 20 -2.06 -0.83 -5.76
CA GLY A 20 -1.17 -1.32 -4.71
C GLY A 20 0.30 -1.39 -5.11
N GLU A 21 0.59 -1.87 -6.32
CA GLU A 21 1.95 -1.95 -6.86
C GLU A 21 2.53 -0.56 -7.12
N TYR A 22 1.72 0.34 -7.70
CA TYR A 22 2.13 1.73 -7.92
C TYR A 22 2.39 2.47 -6.61
N SER A 23 1.44 2.43 -5.65
CA SER A 23 1.58 3.11 -4.37
C SER A 23 2.81 2.63 -3.59
N ARG A 24 3.09 1.33 -3.61
CA ARG A 24 4.30 0.74 -3.01
C ARG A 24 5.57 1.25 -3.70
N SER A 25 5.63 1.17 -5.02
CA SER A 25 6.77 1.65 -5.80
C SER A 25 7.00 3.15 -5.60
N LEU A 26 5.91 3.95 -5.55
CA LEU A 26 5.98 5.39 -5.32
C LEU A 26 6.52 5.71 -3.92
N ALA A 27 6.07 5.01 -2.88
CA ALA A 27 6.57 5.22 -1.52
C ALA A 27 8.07 4.91 -1.41
N ILE A 28 8.53 3.82 -2.05
CA ILE A 28 9.97 3.49 -2.12
C ILE A 28 10.74 4.56 -2.90
N ALA A 29 10.20 5.04 -4.03
CA ALA A 29 10.83 6.09 -4.85
C ALA A 29 10.95 7.42 -4.09
N GLN A 30 9.92 7.81 -3.35
CA GLN A 30 9.94 9.01 -2.50
C GLN A 30 10.95 8.87 -1.36
N GLY A 31 11.02 7.70 -0.74
CA GLY A 31 12.06 7.39 0.24
C GLY A 31 13.47 7.48 -0.36
N ALA A 32 13.67 6.95 -1.57
CA ALA A 32 14.94 7.03 -2.29
C ALA A 32 15.34 8.47 -2.62
N ALA A 33 14.39 9.30 -3.09
CA ALA A 33 14.65 10.73 -3.34
C ALA A 33 15.06 11.48 -2.07
N SER A 34 14.52 11.10 -0.92
CA SER A 34 14.88 11.69 0.37
C SER A 34 16.26 11.22 0.86
N GLN A 35 16.59 9.96 0.64
CA GLN A 35 17.86 9.37 1.09
C GLN A 35 19.03 9.74 0.16
N TRP A 36 18.78 9.83 -1.14
CA TRP A 36 19.78 10.21 -2.15
C TRP A 36 19.32 11.47 -2.90
N PRO A 37 19.58 12.66 -2.36
CA PRO A 37 19.26 13.92 -3.03
C PRO A 37 19.91 13.99 -4.42
N GLY A 38 19.11 14.27 -5.44
CA GLY A 38 19.57 14.26 -6.83
C GLY A 38 19.38 12.93 -7.56
N ALA A 39 18.92 11.86 -6.89
CA ALA A 39 18.60 10.60 -7.56
C ALA A 39 17.64 10.80 -8.74
N ALA A 40 17.98 10.26 -9.90
CA ALA A 40 17.10 10.27 -11.06
C ALA A 40 16.11 9.11 -10.96
N LEU A 41 14.83 9.44 -10.92
CA LEU A 41 13.72 8.47 -10.81
C LEU A 41 12.95 8.44 -12.12
N LEU A 42 12.59 7.24 -12.57
CA LEU A 42 11.72 7.06 -13.74
C LEU A 42 10.73 5.92 -13.48
N PHE A 43 9.48 6.12 -13.87
CA PHE A 43 8.45 5.08 -13.86
C PHE A 43 8.08 4.67 -15.29
N ILE A 44 7.73 3.39 -15.47
CA ILE A 44 7.05 2.91 -16.66
C ILE A 44 5.66 2.46 -16.26
N LEU A 45 4.62 3.15 -16.74
CA LEU A 45 3.23 2.91 -16.37
C LEU A 45 2.36 2.65 -17.60
N SER A 46 1.21 2.01 -17.37
CA SER A 46 0.13 1.94 -18.36
C SER A 46 -0.59 3.27 -18.45
N ARG A 47 -0.85 3.75 -19.66
CA ARG A 47 -1.72 4.91 -19.93
C ARG A 47 -3.16 4.70 -19.45
N GLU A 48 -3.60 3.44 -19.34
CA GLU A 48 -4.92 3.09 -18.81
C GLU A 48 -5.04 3.24 -17.29
N ALA A 49 -3.92 3.41 -16.58
CA ALA A 49 -3.94 3.54 -15.13
C ALA A 49 -4.43 4.94 -14.72
N PRO A 50 -5.45 5.06 -13.85
CA PRO A 50 -6.06 6.35 -13.50
C PRO A 50 -5.08 7.35 -12.90
N TYR A 51 -4.00 6.88 -12.30
CA TYR A 51 -2.96 7.67 -11.65
C TYR A 51 -1.80 8.06 -12.59
N ALA A 52 -1.77 7.53 -13.82
CA ALA A 52 -0.62 7.70 -14.72
C ALA A 52 -0.41 9.15 -15.16
N ALA A 53 -1.51 9.88 -15.42
CA ALA A 53 -1.47 11.28 -15.85
C ALA A 53 -1.08 12.26 -14.72
N THR A 54 -1.20 11.84 -13.46
CA THR A 54 -0.94 12.68 -12.27
C THR A 54 0.22 12.16 -11.43
N ALA A 55 1.03 11.26 -11.97
CA ALA A 55 2.18 10.72 -11.28
C ALA A 55 3.16 11.85 -10.91
N PRO A 56 3.57 11.97 -9.63
CA PRO A 56 4.43 13.08 -9.17
C PRO A 56 5.92 12.86 -9.50
N VAL A 57 6.22 11.90 -10.36
CA VAL A 57 7.57 11.51 -10.79
C VAL A 57 7.63 11.38 -12.32
N PRO A 58 8.78 11.56 -12.95
CA PRO A 58 8.96 11.32 -14.38
C PRO A 58 8.46 9.93 -14.78
N THR A 59 7.67 9.87 -15.85
CA THR A 59 6.97 8.64 -16.24
C THR A 59 6.94 8.47 -17.75
N GLU A 60 7.32 7.28 -18.22
CA GLU A 60 7.10 6.78 -19.57
C GLU A 60 5.77 6.02 -19.62
N LEU A 61 4.88 6.38 -20.52
CA LEU A 61 3.54 5.81 -20.65
C LEU A 61 3.47 4.83 -21.82
N LEU A 62 3.05 3.60 -21.50
CA LEU A 62 2.74 2.55 -22.49
C LEU A 62 1.21 2.40 -22.63
N ASP A 63 0.75 1.87 -23.77
CA ASP A 63 -0.69 1.73 -24.03
C ASP A 63 -1.40 0.81 -23.04
N SER A 64 -0.68 -0.20 -22.50
CA SER A 64 -1.18 -1.07 -21.43
C SER A 64 -0.08 -1.44 -20.47
N SER A 65 -0.30 -2.41 -19.58
CA SER A 65 0.70 -2.80 -18.56
C SER A 65 2.08 -3.10 -19.19
N PRO A 66 3.19 -2.61 -18.59
CA PRO A 66 4.56 -2.85 -19.05
C PRO A 66 4.89 -4.33 -19.29
N THR A 67 4.16 -5.23 -18.63
CA THR A 67 4.30 -6.68 -18.79
C THR A 67 4.00 -7.15 -20.22
N PHE A 68 3.18 -6.43 -20.98
CA PHE A 68 2.79 -6.78 -22.35
C PHE A 68 3.65 -6.10 -23.43
N HIS A 69 4.43 -5.09 -23.07
CA HIS A 69 5.24 -4.27 -23.97
C HIS A 69 6.75 -4.54 -23.80
N THR A 70 7.16 -5.80 -24.03
CA THR A 70 8.57 -6.19 -23.77
C THR A 70 9.58 -5.37 -24.55
N GLY A 71 9.33 -5.09 -25.85
CA GLY A 71 10.23 -4.30 -26.69
C GLY A 71 10.40 -2.88 -26.15
N ALA A 72 9.29 -2.16 -25.97
CA ALA A 72 9.33 -0.78 -25.47
C ALA A 72 10.02 -0.66 -24.09
N VAL A 73 9.79 -1.62 -23.19
CA VAL A 73 10.49 -1.63 -21.88
C VAL A 73 11.98 -1.87 -22.05
N VAL A 74 12.40 -2.75 -22.98
CA VAL A 74 13.82 -2.99 -23.29
C VAL A 74 14.46 -1.72 -23.87
N ASP A 75 13.81 -1.06 -24.83
CA ASP A 75 14.29 0.20 -25.43
C ASP A 75 14.47 1.31 -24.37
N ILE A 76 13.53 1.42 -23.41
CA ILE A 76 13.66 2.38 -22.30
C ILE A 76 14.85 2.02 -21.41
N ILE A 77 15.04 0.75 -21.06
CA ILE A 77 16.16 0.29 -20.23
C ILE A 77 17.51 0.61 -20.91
N GLU A 78 17.63 0.31 -22.21
CA GLU A 78 18.85 0.51 -22.97
C GLU A 78 19.19 2.00 -23.18
N ARG A 79 18.16 2.84 -23.40
CA ARG A 79 18.30 4.30 -23.54
C ARG A 79 18.60 4.98 -22.23
N TRP A 80 17.83 4.63 -21.16
CA TRP A 80 17.89 5.33 -19.89
C TRP A 80 19.01 4.82 -18.97
N ARG A 81 19.49 3.58 -19.15
CA ARG A 81 20.60 2.94 -18.40
C ARG A 81 20.47 3.14 -16.88
N PRO A 82 19.51 2.50 -16.22
CA PRO A 82 19.38 2.55 -14.76
C PRO A 82 20.54 1.85 -14.06
N ASP A 83 20.91 2.35 -12.87
CA ASP A 83 21.78 1.62 -11.95
C ASP A 83 21.01 0.49 -11.25
N VAL A 84 19.77 0.76 -10.87
CA VAL A 84 18.86 -0.23 -10.29
C VAL A 84 17.50 -0.18 -11.00
N ILE A 85 16.95 -1.35 -11.33
CA ILE A 85 15.58 -1.51 -11.83
C ILE A 85 14.75 -2.35 -10.87
N ILE A 86 13.57 -1.85 -10.52
CA ILE A 86 12.64 -2.49 -9.59
C ILE A 86 11.38 -2.89 -10.36
N PHE A 87 11.18 -4.19 -10.56
CA PHE A 87 9.97 -4.76 -11.16
C PHE A 87 9.00 -5.16 -10.04
N ASP A 88 7.84 -4.51 -9.95
CA ASP A 88 6.82 -4.84 -8.96
C ASP A 88 5.69 -5.66 -9.58
N ASN A 89 5.65 -6.95 -9.29
CA ASN A 89 4.81 -7.97 -9.92
C ASN A 89 4.91 -8.02 -11.47
N ALA A 90 5.57 -7.07 -12.09
CA ALA A 90 5.83 -6.94 -13.51
C ALA A 90 7.02 -7.81 -13.94
N GLY A 91 7.47 -7.58 -15.16
CA GLY A 91 8.71 -8.18 -15.67
C GLY A 91 8.51 -9.46 -16.48
N ARG A 92 9.27 -9.54 -17.54
CA ARG A 92 9.45 -10.72 -18.40
C ARG A 92 10.93 -11.07 -18.44
N THR A 93 11.24 -12.33 -18.70
CA THR A 93 12.64 -12.81 -18.73
C THR A 93 13.52 -11.97 -19.67
N ALA A 94 12.98 -11.52 -20.80
CA ALA A 94 13.72 -10.68 -21.75
C ALA A 94 14.03 -9.29 -21.16
N GLN A 95 13.06 -8.66 -20.47
CA GLN A 95 13.26 -7.37 -19.80
C GLN A 95 14.33 -7.46 -18.70
N LEU A 96 14.28 -8.51 -17.86
CA LEU A 96 15.27 -8.72 -16.80
C LEU A 96 16.69 -8.94 -17.41
N ARG A 97 16.77 -9.68 -18.50
CA ARG A 97 18.06 -9.89 -19.21
C ARG A 97 18.59 -8.60 -19.83
N ALA A 98 17.71 -7.78 -20.40
CA ALA A 98 18.11 -6.46 -20.92
C ALA A 98 18.64 -5.56 -19.80
N ALA A 99 17.99 -5.52 -18.65
CA ALA A 99 18.47 -4.81 -17.47
C ALA A 99 19.90 -5.24 -17.07
N LYS A 100 20.15 -6.56 -17.02
CA LYS A 100 21.49 -7.08 -16.72
C LYS A 100 22.53 -6.74 -17.78
N ARG A 101 22.16 -6.80 -19.07
CA ARG A 101 23.08 -6.37 -20.15
C ARG A 101 23.41 -4.88 -20.11
N ALA A 102 22.44 -4.05 -19.66
CA ALA A 102 22.66 -2.63 -19.47
C ALA A 102 23.50 -2.29 -18.22
N GLY A 103 23.90 -3.30 -17.43
CA GLY A 103 24.68 -3.14 -16.20
C GLY A 103 23.84 -2.96 -14.91
N ALA A 104 22.51 -2.88 -15.04
CA ALA A 104 21.63 -2.61 -13.90
C ALA A 104 21.60 -3.75 -12.87
N ARG A 105 21.47 -3.39 -11.59
CA ARG A 105 21.01 -4.30 -10.54
C ARG A 105 19.52 -4.54 -10.67
N VAL A 106 19.09 -5.77 -10.51
CA VAL A 106 17.69 -6.17 -10.77
C VAL A 106 17.00 -6.60 -9.48
N VAL A 107 16.02 -5.83 -9.08
CA VAL A 107 15.14 -6.09 -7.94
C VAL A 107 13.77 -6.55 -8.45
N TYR A 108 13.22 -7.58 -7.83
CA TYR A 108 11.88 -8.05 -8.13
C TYR A 108 11.01 -8.11 -6.88
N ILE A 109 9.87 -7.41 -6.89
CA ILE A 109 8.87 -7.46 -5.82
C ILE A 109 7.76 -8.43 -6.20
N SER A 110 7.39 -9.33 -5.28
CA SER A 110 6.26 -10.25 -5.45
C SER A 110 5.23 -10.08 -4.33
N SER A 111 3.96 -9.91 -4.70
CA SER A 111 2.85 -9.81 -3.74
C SER A 111 1.93 -11.03 -3.73
N ARG A 112 2.04 -11.94 -4.70
CA ARG A 112 1.18 -13.12 -4.84
C ARG A 112 2.01 -14.39 -4.97
N PRO A 113 1.49 -15.56 -4.56
CA PRO A 113 2.22 -16.84 -4.61
C PRO A 113 2.79 -17.17 -6.00
N ARG A 114 2.02 -16.89 -7.08
CA ARG A 114 2.46 -17.13 -8.45
C ARG A 114 3.68 -16.28 -8.83
N GLN A 115 3.72 -15.01 -8.43
CA GLN A 115 4.84 -14.13 -8.68
C GLN A 115 6.05 -14.52 -7.83
N ARG A 116 5.84 -14.88 -6.56
CA ARG A 116 6.90 -15.43 -5.70
C ARG A 116 7.52 -16.68 -6.31
N HIS A 117 6.70 -17.65 -6.73
CA HIS A 117 7.20 -18.85 -7.41
C HIS A 117 8.00 -18.54 -8.68
N LYS A 118 7.61 -17.50 -9.43
CA LYS A 118 8.33 -17.07 -10.64
C LYS A 118 9.73 -16.56 -10.32
N ALA A 119 9.94 -15.84 -9.22
CA ALA A 119 11.24 -15.36 -8.77
C ALA A 119 12.18 -16.53 -8.41
N PHE A 120 11.65 -17.63 -7.88
CA PHE A 120 12.43 -18.83 -7.54
C PHE A 120 12.63 -19.81 -8.72
N ARG A 121 12.39 -19.43 -9.96
CA ARG A 121 12.82 -20.19 -11.14
C ARG A 121 14.31 -19.98 -11.34
N LEU A 122 15.10 -21.02 -11.53
CA LEU A 122 16.57 -20.94 -11.65
C LEU A 122 17.05 -19.92 -12.67
N ARG A 123 16.34 -19.78 -13.82
CA ARG A 123 16.64 -18.77 -14.84
C ARG A 123 16.46 -17.33 -14.34
N TRP A 124 15.55 -17.08 -13.39
CA TRP A 124 15.32 -15.79 -12.78
C TRP A 124 16.29 -15.55 -11.64
N MET A 125 16.52 -16.56 -10.79
CA MET A 125 17.48 -16.48 -9.69
C MET A 125 18.90 -16.07 -10.17
N ARG A 126 19.30 -16.50 -11.38
CA ARG A 126 20.59 -16.10 -11.97
C ARG A 126 20.66 -14.62 -12.38
N ILE A 127 19.51 -13.96 -12.57
CA ILE A 127 19.42 -12.57 -13.04
C ILE A 127 19.17 -11.62 -11.88
N LEU A 128 18.29 -12.01 -10.95
CA LEU A 128 17.87 -11.16 -9.83
C LEU A 128 19.03 -10.97 -8.84
N ASP A 129 19.26 -9.73 -8.43
CA ASP A 129 20.12 -9.40 -7.31
C ASP A 129 19.33 -9.48 -6.00
N GLU A 130 18.11 -8.95 -5.97
CA GLU A 130 17.20 -8.96 -4.82
C GLU A 130 15.80 -9.48 -5.21
N HIS A 131 15.18 -10.21 -4.30
CA HIS A 131 13.77 -10.59 -4.38
C HIS A 131 13.05 -10.13 -3.12
N TRP A 132 12.18 -9.14 -3.26
CA TRP A 132 11.40 -8.61 -2.16
C TRP A 132 10.00 -9.22 -2.13
N ILE A 133 9.60 -9.78 -1.00
CA ILE A 133 8.26 -10.29 -0.75
C ILE A 133 7.48 -9.17 -0.10
N ALA A 134 6.40 -8.71 -0.77
CA ALA A 134 5.69 -7.48 -0.45
C ALA A 134 4.93 -7.48 0.88
N TYR A 135 4.74 -8.65 1.50
CA TYR A 135 3.94 -8.80 2.73
C TYR A 135 4.74 -9.43 3.86
N PRO A 136 4.33 -9.19 5.13
CA PRO A 136 4.95 -9.81 6.30
C PRO A 136 4.94 -11.35 6.23
N ARG A 137 5.88 -11.97 6.94
CA ARG A 137 6.02 -13.44 6.96
C ARG A 137 4.75 -14.17 7.37
N PHE A 138 4.00 -13.65 8.35
CA PHE A 138 2.75 -14.28 8.78
C PHE A 138 1.64 -14.22 7.71
N ILE A 139 1.71 -13.28 6.75
CA ILE A 139 0.82 -13.18 5.59
C ILE A 139 1.37 -13.94 4.39
N ALA A 140 2.62 -13.73 4.02
CA ALA A 140 3.23 -14.32 2.82
C ALA A 140 3.63 -15.78 3.02
N GLY A 141 3.74 -16.21 4.26
CA GLY A 141 4.33 -17.49 4.65
C GLY A 141 5.85 -17.47 4.61
N GLU A 142 6.46 -18.35 5.40
CA GLU A 142 7.92 -18.57 5.43
C GLU A 142 8.45 -19.05 4.09
N LEU A 143 9.77 -18.97 3.92
CA LEU A 143 10.43 -19.57 2.75
C LEU A 143 10.23 -21.09 2.78
N GLN A 144 9.71 -21.63 1.70
CA GLN A 144 9.48 -23.06 1.55
C GLN A 144 10.81 -23.84 1.52
N ARG A 145 10.78 -25.13 1.86
CA ARG A 145 11.99 -25.98 1.86
C ARG A 145 12.75 -25.91 0.52
N MET A 146 12.03 -25.99 -0.59
CA MET A 146 12.64 -25.92 -1.93
C MET A 146 13.19 -24.51 -2.27
N GLU A 147 12.56 -23.44 -1.78
CA GLU A 147 13.07 -22.09 -1.94
C GLU A 147 14.39 -21.92 -1.19
N ARG A 148 14.45 -22.37 0.08
CA ARG A 148 15.67 -22.36 0.90
C ARG A 148 16.79 -23.21 0.28
N LEU A 149 16.46 -24.40 -0.23
CA LEU A 149 17.43 -25.25 -0.89
C LEU A 149 18.03 -24.58 -2.12
N LYS A 150 17.20 -23.99 -2.98
CA LYS A 150 17.66 -23.23 -4.16
C LYS A 150 18.55 -22.05 -3.78
N LEU A 151 18.18 -21.28 -2.75
CA LEU A 151 19.00 -20.17 -2.26
C LEU A 151 20.35 -20.64 -1.74
N LYS A 152 20.39 -21.77 -1.03
CA LYS A 152 21.64 -22.38 -0.53
C LYS A 152 22.61 -22.73 -1.67
N PHE A 153 22.11 -23.20 -2.82
CA PHE A 153 22.94 -23.58 -3.95
C PHE A 153 23.28 -22.39 -4.86
N MET A 154 22.32 -21.47 -5.04
CA MET A 154 22.49 -20.36 -5.98
C MET A 154 23.14 -19.13 -5.36
N HIS A 155 23.13 -19.00 -4.01
CA HIS A 155 23.57 -17.84 -3.22
C HIS A 155 22.92 -16.52 -3.64
N ARG A 156 21.82 -16.59 -4.41
CA ARG A 156 21.07 -15.43 -4.93
C ARG A 156 19.69 -15.85 -5.43
N PRO A 157 18.69 -14.89 -5.53
CA PRO A 157 18.80 -13.52 -5.08
C PRO A 157 18.83 -13.40 -3.56
N GLU A 158 19.22 -12.26 -3.01
CA GLU A 158 18.94 -11.96 -1.61
C GLU A 158 17.44 -11.79 -1.42
N VAL A 159 16.86 -12.40 -0.38
CA VAL A 159 15.40 -12.39 -0.17
C VAL A 159 15.04 -11.60 1.07
N ARG A 160 14.16 -10.60 0.88
CA ARG A 160 13.66 -9.75 1.98
C ARG A 160 12.15 -9.75 2.02
N PHE A 161 11.59 -9.60 3.22
CA PHE A 161 10.18 -9.29 3.42
C PHE A 161 10.07 -7.79 3.67
N LEU A 162 9.25 -7.10 2.87
CA LEU A 162 9.05 -5.65 3.02
C LEU A 162 8.11 -5.32 4.17
N ASP A 163 7.45 -6.33 4.73
CA ASP A 163 6.41 -6.19 5.74
C ASP A 163 5.30 -5.24 5.31
N VAL A 164 5.31 -3.98 5.75
CA VAL A 164 4.23 -3.03 5.46
C VAL A 164 4.82 -1.72 4.96
N ILE A 165 4.36 -1.27 3.79
CA ILE A 165 4.72 0.06 3.29
C ILE A 165 3.87 1.10 4.01
N LEU A 166 4.50 1.93 4.82
CA LEU A 166 3.93 3.11 5.45
C LEU A 166 4.45 4.35 4.74
N ALA A 167 3.53 5.16 4.21
CA ALA A 167 3.96 6.44 3.63
C ALA A 167 4.43 7.40 4.73
N ARG A 168 5.55 8.03 4.48
CA ARG A 168 6.11 9.07 5.35
C ARG A 168 5.54 10.43 4.97
N PRO A 169 5.38 11.34 5.94
CA PRO A 169 5.16 12.74 5.59
C PRO A 169 6.29 13.19 4.66
N ALA A 170 5.94 13.87 3.56
CA ALA A 170 6.96 14.55 2.78
C ALA A 170 7.70 15.51 3.72
N SER A 171 9.03 15.41 3.79
CA SER A 171 9.85 16.37 4.52
C SER A 171 9.55 17.74 3.93
N SER A 172 8.80 18.57 4.66
CA SER A 172 8.41 19.90 4.25
C SER A 172 9.66 20.78 4.23
N GLY A 173 10.26 20.93 3.05
CA GLY A 173 11.26 21.96 2.76
C GLY A 173 10.66 23.37 2.70
N GLY A 174 9.82 23.73 3.68
CA GLY A 174 9.19 25.04 3.74
C GLY A 174 8.58 25.26 5.12
N GLY A 175 9.05 26.25 5.85
CA GLY A 175 8.79 26.53 7.25
C GLY A 175 7.36 26.90 7.65
N GLY A 176 6.35 26.26 7.08
CA GLY A 176 4.97 26.34 7.53
C GLY A 176 4.63 25.11 8.36
N GLN A 177 4.24 25.32 9.61
CA GLN A 177 3.74 24.29 10.52
C GLN A 177 2.45 23.71 9.93
N ARG A 178 2.55 22.55 9.25
CA ARG A 178 1.37 21.86 8.66
C ARG A 178 0.49 21.39 9.81
N GLN A 179 -0.74 21.90 9.87
CA GLN A 179 -1.70 21.47 10.87
C GLN A 179 -1.94 19.96 10.75
N SER A 180 -1.87 19.24 11.89
CA SER A 180 -2.18 17.81 11.98
C SER A 180 -3.56 17.51 11.36
N VAL A 181 -3.69 16.38 10.67
CA VAL A 181 -4.98 15.95 10.13
C VAL A 181 -6.00 15.74 11.25
N LEU A 182 -5.57 15.34 12.44
CA LEU A 182 -6.44 15.19 13.62
C LEU A 182 -7.06 16.54 14.02
N ALA A 183 -6.24 17.57 14.14
CA ALA A 183 -6.70 18.91 14.47
C ALA A 183 -7.62 19.50 13.38
N ARG A 184 -7.31 19.25 12.09
CA ARG A 184 -8.14 19.68 10.97
C ARG A 184 -9.52 19.01 10.97
N LEU A 185 -9.61 17.76 11.39
CA LEU A 185 -10.84 17.01 11.50
C LEU A 185 -11.53 17.17 12.87
N GLY A 186 -10.92 17.84 13.83
CA GLY A 186 -11.46 18.01 15.17
C GLY A 186 -11.68 16.68 15.90
N VAL A 187 -10.70 15.76 15.82
CA VAL A 187 -10.71 14.47 16.53
C VAL A 187 -9.49 14.35 17.42
N GLU A 188 -9.65 13.66 18.54
CA GLU A 188 -8.59 13.41 19.50
C GLU A 188 -8.06 11.98 19.44
N VAL A 189 -6.82 11.79 19.84
CA VAL A 189 -6.18 10.47 19.85
C VAL A 189 -6.90 9.54 20.83
N GLY A 190 -7.28 8.35 20.36
CA GLY A 190 -7.97 7.35 21.17
C GLY A 190 -9.49 7.53 21.27
N GLU A 191 -10.07 8.57 20.64
CA GLU A 191 -11.48 8.90 20.83
C GLU A 191 -12.36 8.70 19.60
N TYR A 192 -11.85 8.08 18.54
CA TYR A 192 -12.63 7.85 17.33
C TYR A 192 -12.37 6.49 16.70
N VAL A 193 -13.37 6.02 15.96
CA VAL A 193 -13.28 4.87 15.05
C VAL A 193 -12.94 5.38 13.66
N LEU A 194 -11.87 4.85 13.06
CA LEU A 194 -11.52 5.11 11.67
C LEU A 194 -12.15 4.05 10.77
N VAL A 195 -12.94 4.47 9.78
CA VAL A 195 -13.61 3.60 8.81
C VAL A 195 -13.00 3.80 7.43
N VAL A 196 -12.41 2.74 6.85
CA VAL A 196 -11.72 2.81 5.55
C VAL A 196 -12.14 1.63 4.66
N PRO A 197 -13.12 1.82 3.76
CA PRO A 197 -13.56 0.76 2.83
C PRO A 197 -12.50 0.37 1.80
N GLY A 198 -11.47 1.24 1.57
CA GLY A 198 -10.38 1.03 0.64
C GLY A 198 -10.45 1.87 -0.63
N GLY A 199 -9.53 1.66 -1.55
CA GLY A 199 -9.25 2.55 -2.69
C GLY A 199 -10.31 2.63 -3.80
N GLY A 200 -11.55 2.25 -3.58
CA GLY A 200 -12.69 2.60 -4.43
C GLY A 200 -12.68 2.05 -5.87
N THR A 201 -11.81 1.14 -6.22
CA THR A 201 -11.92 0.43 -7.51
C THR A 201 -12.96 -0.67 -7.35
N GLY A 202 -14.19 -0.39 -7.79
CA GLY A 202 -15.26 -1.38 -7.79
C GLY A 202 -14.83 -2.66 -8.51
N HIS A 203 -14.87 -3.78 -7.80
CA HIS A 203 -14.73 -5.07 -8.46
C HIS A 203 -16.07 -5.39 -9.14
N PRO A 204 -16.07 -5.75 -10.44
CA PRO A 204 -17.30 -6.17 -11.11
C PRO A 204 -17.99 -7.29 -10.32
N GLY A 205 -19.26 -7.09 -9.96
CA GLY A 205 -20.06 -8.06 -9.20
C GLY A 205 -19.91 -8.01 -7.66
N ALA A 206 -19.14 -7.08 -7.09
CA ALA A 206 -19.15 -6.83 -5.66
C ALA A 206 -20.43 -6.07 -5.25
N LYS A 207 -21.02 -6.43 -4.08
CA LYS A 207 -21.98 -5.56 -3.39
C LYS A 207 -21.35 -4.16 -3.23
N ASP A 208 -22.17 -3.13 -3.11
CA ASP A 208 -21.70 -1.78 -2.79
C ASP A 208 -20.98 -1.75 -1.44
N ALA A 209 -19.68 -2.11 -1.48
CA ALA A 209 -18.89 -2.17 -0.28
C ALA A 209 -18.76 -0.80 0.40
N VAL A 210 -18.70 0.28 -0.37
CA VAL A 210 -18.58 1.63 0.19
C VAL A 210 -19.88 2.03 0.90
N GLY A 211 -21.04 1.68 0.32
CA GLY A 211 -22.35 1.89 0.95
C GLY A 211 -22.47 1.18 2.27
N GLU A 212 -22.13 -0.12 2.34
CA GLU A 212 -22.17 -0.91 3.57
C GLU A 212 -21.26 -0.33 4.68
N PHE A 213 -20.03 0.09 4.34
CA PHE A 213 -19.13 0.73 5.28
C PHE A 213 -19.64 2.12 5.72
N LEU A 214 -20.25 2.88 4.83
CA LEU A 214 -20.82 4.19 5.16
C LEU A 214 -22.05 4.06 6.07
N GLU A 215 -22.92 3.09 5.80
CA GLU A 215 -24.05 2.77 6.66
C GLU A 215 -23.59 2.35 8.07
N ALA A 216 -22.57 1.49 8.15
CA ALA A 216 -21.96 1.13 9.42
C ALA A 216 -21.37 2.34 10.16
N ALA A 217 -20.70 3.25 9.44
CA ALA A 217 -20.16 4.48 10.02
C ALA A 217 -21.27 5.39 10.57
N GLY A 218 -22.39 5.55 9.85
CA GLY A 218 -23.56 6.31 10.28
C GLY A 218 -24.22 5.69 11.54
N ALA A 219 -24.38 4.37 11.54
CA ALA A 219 -24.96 3.66 12.69
C ALA A 219 -24.09 3.76 13.96
N LEU A 220 -22.75 3.68 13.84
CA LEU A 220 -21.83 3.92 14.95
C LEU A 220 -21.92 5.36 15.46
N ALA A 221 -22.00 6.35 14.56
CA ALA A 221 -22.15 7.75 14.93
C ALA A 221 -23.49 8.01 15.65
N GLY A 222 -24.59 7.43 15.14
CA GLY A 222 -25.91 7.49 15.77
C GLY A 222 -25.94 6.83 17.17
N ALA A 223 -25.06 5.84 17.41
CA ALA A 223 -24.85 5.23 18.73
C ALA A 223 -23.91 6.04 19.65
N GLY A 224 -23.50 7.25 19.24
CA GLY A 224 -22.70 8.15 20.06
C GLY A 224 -21.18 8.02 19.89
N VAL A 225 -20.69 7.16 18.97
CA VAL A 225 -19.27 6.98 18.69
C VAL A 225 -18.78 8.09 17.75
N SER A 226 -17.62 8.69 18.01
CA SER A 226 -16.96 9.58 17.05
C SER A 226 -16.36 8.74 15.91
N VAL A 227 -16.68 9.09 14.67
CA VAL A 227 -16.27 8.31 13.48
C VAL A 227 -15.61 9.19 12.43
N VAL A 228 -14.48 8.75 11.89
CA VAL A 228 -13.86 9.32 10.70
C VAL A 228 -13.99 8.31 9.56
N PHE A 229 -14.73 8.67 8.52
CA PHE A 229 -14.88 7.85 7.31
C PHE A 229 -13.98 8.40 6.21
N VAL A 230 -13.09 7.56 5.67
CA VAL A 230 -12.20 7.91 4.56
C VAL A 230 -12.52 7.05 3.35
N GLY A 231 -13.25 7.63 2.40
CA GLY A 231 -13.65 6.96 1.16
C GLY A 231 -14.66 7.76 0.38
N ARG A 232 -14.68 7.60 -0.94
CA ARG A 232 -15.68 8.28 -1.79
C ARG A 232 -17.02 7.61 -1.61
N GLY A 233 -18.02 8.35 -1.14
CA GLY A 233 -19.41 7.88 -1.04
C GLY A 233 -19.93 7.54 -2.43
N GLY A 234 -20.57 6.36 -2.58
CA GLY A 234 -21.30 5.96 -3.77
C GLY A 234 -22.54 6.86 -3.98
N GLY A 235 -22.37 7.95 -4.69
CA GLY A 235 -23.47 8.64 -5.35
C GLY A 235 -23.82 7.84 -6.62
N LEU A 236 -25.08 7.48 -6.78
CA LEU A 236 -25.62 6.94 -8.03
C LEU A 236 -25.32 7.93 -9.18
N GLY A 237 -24.34 7.60 -10.01
CA GLY A 237 -24.09 8.32 -11.26
C GLY A 237 -22.63 8.74 -11.48
N GLY A 238 -21.91 8.00 -12.31
CA GLY A 238 -20.68 8.47 -12.92
C GLY A 238 -19.51 7.48 -12.86
N ALA A 239 -19.53 6.50 -13.72
CA ALA A 239 -18.29 5.87 -14.17
C ALA A 239 -17.41 6.98 -14.80
N GLY A 240 -16.28 7.31 -14.16
CA GLY A 240 -15.29 8.17 -14.81
C GLY A 240 -14.74 9.36 -14.02
N ALA A 241 -14.46 9.22 -12.73
CA ALA A 241 -13.61 10.20 -12.03
C ALA A 241 -12.51 9.45 -11.28
N GLY A 242 -11.51 9.01 -12.04
CA GLY A 242 -10.26 8.46 -11.49
C GLY A 242 -9.51 9.51 -10.70
N ILE A 243 -8.77 9.05 -9.76
CA ILE A 243 -7.72 9.56 -8.88
C ILE A 243 -7.01 10.88 -9.34
N ALA A 244 -7.77 11.90 -9.76
CA ALA A 244 -7.25 13.23 -10.08
C ALA A 244 -7.10 14.14 -8.83
N GLY A 245 -7.22 13.58 -7.63
CA GLY A 245 -7.24 14.31 -6.37
C GLY A 245 -5.98 14.26 -5.53
N LEU A 246 -4.83 13.81 -6.04
CA LEU A 246 -3.58 13.79 -5.28
C LEU A 246 -2.87 15.15 -5.19
N ALA A 247 -3.38 16.20 -5.79
CA ALA A 247 -2.69 17.50 -5.84
C ALA A 247 -3.61 18.73 -5.84
N ARG A 248 -4.77 18.69 -5.21
CA ARG A 248 -5.52 19.94 -4.92
C ARG A 248 -6.32 19.76 -3.63
N ASP A 249 -6.24 20.78 -2.77
CA ASP A 249 -6.89 20.97 -1.49
C ASP A 249 -7.93 19.92 -1.09
N ALA A 250 -7.62 19.17 -0.02
CA ALA A 250 -8.56 18.28 0.64
C ALA A 250 -9.74 19.12 1.18
N GLY A 251 -10.74 19.31 0.34
CA GLY A 251 -12.00 19.90 0.74
C GLY A 251 -12.70 18.94 1.71
N VAL A 252 -12.85 19.35 2.95
CA VAL A 252 -13.75 18.72 3.90
C VAL A 252 -15.16 18.99 3.41
N ALA A 253 -15.78 18.04 2.71
CA ALA A 253 -17.20 18.12 2.39
C ALA A 253 -17.99 17.96 3.69
N ARG A 254 -18.51 19.06 4.21
CA ARG A 254 -19.54 19.04 5.25
C ARG A 254 -20.87 18.78 4.57
N ASP A 255 -21.35 17.55 4.61
CA ASP A 255 -22.73 17.27 4.29
C ASP A 255 -23.61 17.68 5.50
N ALA A 256 -24.40 18.73 5.30
CA ALA A 256 -25.30 19.28 6.31
C ALA A 256 -26.59 18.47 6.36
N GLY A 257 -26.58 17.36 7.08
CA GLY A 257 -27.76 16.71 7.62
C GLY A 257 -27.79 16.99 9.14
N ALA A 258 -28.65 17.92 9.56
CA ALA A 258 -28.71 18.37 10.95
C ALA A 258 -29.08 17.24 11.90
N ALA A 259 -28.29 17.02 12.92
CA ALA A 259 -28.33 16.25 14.15
C ALA A 259 -27.28 15.12 14.29
N ASP A 260 -26.95 14.36 13.24
CA ASP A 260 -25.86 13.35 13.26
C ASP A 260 -24.45 13.93 12.91
N GLY A 261 -24.39 15.20 12.47
CA GLY A 261 -23.23 15.81 11.82
C GLY A 261 -21.99 16.06 12.69
N GLU A 262 -22.09 16.04 14.01
CA GLU A 262 -20.91 16.26 14.88
C GLU A 262 -20.03 15.03 15.07
N ARG A 263 -20.60 13.82 14.96
CA ARG A 263 -19.89 12.57 15.26
C ARG A 263 -19.37 11.82 14.06
N LEU A 264 -19.91 12.03 12.86
CA LEU A 264 -19.43 11.43 11.61
C LEU A 264 -18.72 12.49 10.75
N ARG A 265 -17.43 12.33 10.59
CA ARG A 265 -16.60 13.15 9.71
C ARG A 265 -16.26 12.37 8.44
N ARG A 266 -16.62 12.90 7.27
CA ARG A 266 -16.39 12.25 5.98
C ARG A 266 -15.29 12.95 5.20
N VAL A 267 -14.36 12.18 4.64
CA VAL A 267 -13.27 12.63 3.80
C VAL A 267 -13.18 11.73 2.57
N ASP A 268 -13.23 12.29 1.38
CA ASP A 268 -13.22 11.50 0.14
C ASP A 268 -11.89 10.76 -0.09
N SER A 269 -10.78 11.42 0.22
CA SER A 269 -9.44 10.84 0.09
C SER A 269 -8.43 11.64 0.91
N LEU A 270 -7.38 10.95 1.34
CA LEU A 270 -6.26 11.57 2.06
C LEU A 270 -4.92 11.12 1.47
N PRO A 271 -3.87 11.94 1.57
CA PRO A 271 -2.51 11.47 1.40
C PRO A 271 -2.22 10.27 2.31
N GLN A 272 -1.45 9.32 1.84
CA GLN A 272 -1.15 8.10 2.61
C GLN A 272 -0.51 8.39 3.97
N SER A 273 0.28 9.45 4.08
CA SER A 273 0.90 9.90 5.35
C SER A 273 -0.15 10.38 6.36
N GLU A 274 -1.17 11.13 5.91
CA GLU A 274 -2.26 11.60 6.75
C GLU A 274 -3.19 10.46 7.17
N LEU A 275 -3.44 9.50 6.26
CA LEU A 275 -4.17 8.28 6.59
C LEU A 275 -3.44 7.46 7.66
N ALA A 276 -2.12 7.34 7.57
CA ALA A 276 -1.31 6.67 8.59
C ALA A 276 -1.33 7.43 9.94
N GLU A 277 -1.39 8.76 9.93
CA GLU A 277 -1.57 9.58 11.13
C GLU A 277 -2.93 9.30 11.78
N LEU A 278 -4.02 9.29 11.00
CA LEU A 278 -5.35 8.90 11.49
C LEU A 278 -5.37 7.46 12.02
N MET A 279 -4.71 6.51 11.34
CA MET A 279 -4.61 5.15 11.86
C MET A 279 -3.95 5.12 13.25
N ARG A 280 -2.83 5.85 13.43
CA ARG A 280 -2.16 5.91 14.74
C ARG A 280 -3.00 6.57 15.83
N GLY A 281 -3.85 7.53 15.47
CA GLY A 281 -4.74 8.22 16.41
C GLY A 281 -6.02 7.45 16.72
N ALA A 282 -6.47 6.51 15.90
CA ALA A 282 -7.73 5.82 16.09
C ALA A 282 -7.75 4.91 17.33
N GLN A 283 -8.90 4.78 17.97
CA GLN A 283 -9.17 3.76 18.99
C GLN A 283 -9.35 2.38 18.34
N LEU A 284 -10.10 2.32 17.26
CA LEU A 284 -10.39 1.12 16.48
C LEU A 284 -10.38 1.45 14.99
N VAL A 285 -9.96 0.51 14.15
CA VAL A 285 -10.01 0.66 12.68
C VAL A 285 -10.94 -0.38 12.06
N LEU A 286 -12.01 0.07 11.42
CA LEU A 286 -12.90 -0.75 10.60
C LEU A 286 -12.46 -0.64 9.14
N VAL A 287 -11.99 -1.72 8.55
CA VAL A 287 -11.20 -1.67 7.31
C VAL A 287 -11.40 -2.89 6.42
N ASN A 288 -11.24 -2.72 5.10
CA ASN A 288 -11.20 -3.86 4.20
C ASN A 288 -9.94 -4.74 4.43
N GLY A 289 -9.99 -6.00 3.98
CA GLY A 289 -8.89 -6.97 4.09
C GLY A 289 -7.70 -6.73 3.15
N GLY A 290 -7.53 -5.51 2.62
CA GLY A 290 -6.45 -5.13 1.71
C GLY A 290 -5.12 -4.78 2.43
N SER A 291 -4.27 -4.02 1.74
CA SER A 291 -3.02 -3.49 2.34
C SER A 291 -3.28 -2.53 3.49
N THR A 292 -4.42 -1.84 3.46
CA THR A 292 -4.84 -0.89 4.50
C THR A 292 -5.02 -1.56 5.87
N LEU A 293 -5.53 -2.82 5.89
CA LEU A 293 -5.57 -3.62 7.12
C LEU A 293 -4.17 -3.81 7.71
N LEU A 294 -3.19 -4.18 6.87
CA LEU A 294 -1.83 -4.38 7.33
C LEU A 294 -1.17 -3.09 7.81
N GLN A 295 -1.50 -1.95 7.18
CA GLN A 295 -1.06 -0.63 7.62
C GLN A 295 -1.62 -0.26 9.00
N ALA A 296 -2.91 -0.51 9.25
CA ALA A 296 -3.52 -0.29 10.56
C ALA A 296 -2.89 -1.19 11.64
N ILE A 297 -2.64 -2.47 11.34
CA ILE A 297 -1.92 -3.40 12.22
C ILE A 297 -0.50 -2.91 12.51
N ALA A 298 0.24 -2.45 11.48
CA ALA A 298 1.58 -1.89 11.65
C ALA A 298 1.59 -0.59 12.48
N CYS A 299 0.48 0.15 12.49
CA CYS A 299 0.25 1.27 13.40
C CYS A 299 -0.14 0.84 14.83
N GLY A 300 -0.14 -0.45 15.14
CA GLY A 300 -0.47 -0.98 16.46
C GLY A 300 -1.96 -0.90 16.81
N LYS A 301 -2.87 -0.98 15.84
CA LYS A 301 -4.30 -0.78 16.08
C LYS A 301 -5.09 -2.07 16.06
N ALA A 302 -6.09 -2.15 16.95
CA ALA A 302 -7.14 -3.15 16.85
C ALA A 302 -7.96 -2.92 15.57
N CYS A 303 -8.30 -3.98 14.86
CA CYS A 303 -8.97 -3.90 13.57
C CYS A 303 -10.21 -4.80 13.49
N VAL A 304 -11.29 -4.28 12.92
CA VAL A 304 -12.37 -5.09 12.34
C VAL A 304 -12.13 -5.16 10.84
N ALA A 305 -11.89 -6.35 10.33
CA ALA A 305 -11.47 -6.59 8.95
C ALA A 305 -12.61 -7.23 8.13
N VAL A 306 -12.92 -6.63 6.97
CA VAL A 306 -14.06 -7.00 6.11
C VAL A 306 -13.57 -7.38 4.73
N PRO A 307 -13.94 -8.55 4.16
CA PRO A 307 -13.52 -8.95 2.83
C PRO A 307 -14.36 -8.25 1.76
N ILE A 308 -13.71 -7.55 0.82
CA ILE A 308 -14.36 -6.93 -0.36
C ILE A 308 -13.80 -7.46 -1.69
N ALA A 309 -12.75 -8.29 -1.65
CA ALA A 309 -12.14 -8.88 -2.83
C ALA A 309 -11.68 -10.32 -2.55
N GLY A 310 -11.58 -11.14 -3.61
CA GLY A 310 -11.38 -12.58 -3.50
C GLY A 310 -10.06 -13.03 -2.85
N ASP A 311 -9.03 -12.19 -2.80
CA ASP A 311 -7.75 -12.49 -2.13
C ASP A 311 -7.71 -12.07 -0.65
N GLN A 312 -8.75 -11.36 -0.18
CA GLN A 312 -8.78 -10.80 1.17
C GLN A 312 -9.19 -11.81 2.27
N PRO A 313 -10.11 -12.77 2.06
CA PRO A 313 -10.51 -13.70 3.10
C PRO A 313 -9.34 -14.46 3.74
N GLU A 314 -8.40 -14.94 2.93
CA GLU A 314 -7.22 -15.65 3.44
C GLU A 314 -6.29 -14.73 4.25
N ARG A 315 -6.12 -13.48 3.82
CA ARG A 315 -5.34 -12.48 4.55
C ARG A 315 -5.98 -12.15 5.90
N ILE A 316 -7.30 -11.92 5.92
CA ILE A 316 -8.07 -11.68 7.14
C ILE A 316 -7.94 -12.87 8.09
N ARG A 317 -8.13 -14.10 7.58
CA ARG A 317 -7.99 -15.32 8.38
C ARG A 317 -6.63 -15.40 9.08
N ARG A 318 -5.54 -15.05 8.39
CA ARG A 318 -4.18 -15.02 8.97
C ARG A 318 -4.03 -13.93 10.02
N CYS A 319 -4.62 -12.74 9.82
CA CYS A 319 -4.62 -11.69 10.83
C CYS A 319 -5.41 -12.10 12.08
N VAL A 320 -6.57 -12.76 11.91
CA VAL A 320 -7.37 -13.29 13.01
C VAL A 320 -6.62 -14.39 13.75
N SER A 321 -5.98 -15.32 13.04
CA SER A 321 -5.16 -16.39 13.64
C SER A 321 -3.94 -15.85 14.40
N ALA A 322 -3.38 -14.73 13.97
CA ALA A 322 -2.32 -14.01 14.69
C ALA A 322 -2.86 -13.19 15.88
N GLY A 323 -4.19 -13.10 16.05
CA GLY A 323 -4.83 -12.37 17.12
C GLY A 323 -4.70 -10.85 17.02
N VAL A 324 -4.59 -10.31 15.79
CA VAL A 324 -4.41 -8.86 15.53
C VAL A 324 -5.61 -8.20 14.84
N ALA A 325 -6.66 -8.97 14.55
CA ALA A 325 -7.89 -8.45 13.96
C ALA A 325 -9.08 -9.36 14.32
N VAL A 326 -10.29 -8.80 14.22
CA VAL A 326 -11.56 -9.51 14.22
C VAL A 326 -12.13 -9.46 12.81
N ALA A 327 -12.68 -10.56 12.30
CA ALA A 327 -13.33 -10.60 11.00
C ALA A 327 -14.81 -10.26 11.12
N ALA A 328 -15.35 -9.50 10.17
CA ALA A 328 -16.78 -9.31 9.97
C ALA A 328 -17.11 -9.53 8.48
N PRO A 329 -18.30 -10.08 8.17
CA PRO A 329 -18.81 -10.10 6.78
C PRO A 329 -19.09 -8.69 6.26
N LEU A 330 -19.20 -8.54 4.93
CA LEU A 330 -19.59 -7.28 4.29
C LEU A 330 -21.11 -7.05 4.45
N GLU A 331 -21.48 -6.58 5.60
CA GLU A 331 -22.84 -6.27 6.03
C GLU A 331 -22.77 -5.24 7.17
N SER A 332 -23.45 -4.11 7.02
CA SER A 332 -23.36 -2.96 7.94
C SER A 332 -23.65 -3.33 9.39
N GLN A 333 -24.71 -4.10 9.64
CA GLN A 333 -25.10 -4.50 11.00
C GLN A 333 -24.05 -5.37 11.70
N THR A 334 -23.41 -6.30 10.97
CA THR A 334 -22.39 -7.17 11.54
C THR A 334 -21.09 -6.41 11.80
N MET A 335 -20.75 -5.46 10.95
CA MET A 335 -19.63 -4.54 11.16
C MET A 335 -19.82 -3.68 12.41
N VAL A 336 -21.03 -3.10 12.57
CA VAL A 336 -21.39 -2.30 13.76
C VAL A 336 -21.30 -3.14 15.03
N ARG A 337 -21.88 -4.35 15.03
CA ARG A 337 -21.82 -5.25 16.18
C ARG A 337 -20.39 -5.59 16.58
N ALA A 338 -19.54 -5.99 15.60
CA ALA A 338 -18.15 -6.32 15.87
C ALA A 338 -17.37 -5.11 16.42
N ALA A 339 -17.62 -3.91 15.91
CA ALA A 339 -17.00 -2.68 16.41
C ALA A 339 -17.47 -2.35 17.84
N GLN A 340 -18.77 -2.42 18.12
CA GLN A 340 -19.32 -2.14 19.44
C GLN A 340 -18.86 -3.15 20.51
N GLU A 341 -18.79 -4.45 20.16
CA GLU A 341 -18.23 -5.48 21.05
C GLU A 341 -16.79 -5.18 21.45
N LEU A 342 -15.96 -4.68 20.51
CA LEU A 342 -14.57 -4.30 20.81
C LEU A 342 -14.49 -3.00 21.60
N LEU A 343 -15.33 -2.01 21.29
CA LEU A 343 -15.36 -0.73 22.01
C LEU A 343 -15.88 -0.89 23.44
N GLY A 344 -16.70 -1.90 23.71
CA GLY A 344 -17.20 -2.24 25.04
C GLY A 344 -16.29 -3.18 25.86
N ASP A 345 -15.16 -3.65 25.29
CA ASP A 345 -14.21 -4.55 25.95
C ASP A 345 -12.78 -4.03 25.79
N ASP A 346 -12.38 -3.12 26.64
CA ASP A 346 -11.04 -2.52 26.68
C ASP A 346 -9.92 -3.58 26.78
N SER A 347 -10.16 -4.67 27.49
CA SER A 347 -9.17 -5.74 27.64
C SER A 347 -8.90 -6.42 26.29
N ARG A 348 -9.96 -6.74 25.56
CA ARG A 348 -9.88 -7.35 24.23
C ARG A 348 -9.30 -6.38 23.19
N LEU A 349 -9.71 -5.13 23.21
CA LEU A 349 -9.20 -4.06 22.36
C LEU A 349 -7.68 -3.90 22.54
N ASN A 350 -7.24 -3.76 23.79
CA ASN A 350 -5.84 -3.60 24.14
C ASN A 350 -5.02 -4.87 23.84
N ALA A 351 -5.59 -6.06 24.01
CA ALA A 351 -4.93 -7.32 23.65
C ALA A 351 -4.66 -7.43 22.14
N LEU A 352 -5.61 -7.01 21.28
CA LEU A 352 -5.42 -6.97 19.81
C LEU A 352 -4.33 -5.95 19.43
N ALA A 353 -4.39 -4.75 19.98
CA ALA A 353 -3.40 -3.69 19.75
C ALA A 353 -2.00 -4.10 20.23
N GLY A 354 -1.91 -4.66 21.43
CA GLY A 354 -0.64 -5.16 21.98
C GLY A 354 -0.01 -6.27 21.13
N ARG A 355 -0.81 -7.20 20.61
CA ARG A 355 -0.31 -8.22 19.68
C ARG A 355 0.12 -7.62 18.33
N ALA A 356 -0.61 -6.63 17.82
CA ALA A 356 -0.22 -5.91 16.60
C ALA A 356 1.16 -5.24 16.76
N ILE A 357 1.41 -4.59 17.89
CA ILE A 357 2.71 -4.01 18.23
C ILE A 357 3.79 -5.11 18.37
N ALA A 358 3.46 -6.21 19.04
CA ALA A 358 4.39 -7.33 19.28
C ALA A 358 4.80 -8.06 17.99
N LEU A 359 4.06 -7.92 16.88
CA LEU A 359 4.50 -8.42 15.57
C LEU A 359 5.78 -7.74 15.09
N GLY A 360 6.10 -6.55 15.58
CA GLY A 360 7.33 -5.82 15.24
C GLY A 360 7.46 -5.57 13.73
N LEU A 361 6.36 -5.26 13.04
CA LEU A 361 6.36 -5.07 11.60
C LEU A 361 7.25 -3.88 11.21
N ALA A 362 8.20 -4.14 10.32
CA ALA A 362 9.10 -3.12 9.82
C ALA A 362 8.38 -2.19 8.82
N ASP A 363 8.83 -0.93 8.75
CA ASP A 363 8.50 -0.07 7.62
C ASP A 363 9.20 -0.61 6.37
N GLY A 364 8.42 -1.07 5.40
CA GLY A 364 8.94 -1.67 4.17
C GLY A 364 9.71 -0.68 3.30
N VAL A 365 9.50 0.63 3.45
CA VAL A 365 10.34 1.64 2.79
C VAL A 365 11.75 1.57 3.36
N ASP A 366 11.92 1.52 4.69
CA ASP A 366 13.25 1.38 5.31
C ASP A 366 13.95 0.08 4.93
N VAL A 367 13.19 -1.01 4.84
CA VAL A 367 13.74 -2.30 4.39
C VAL A 367 14.25 -2.18 2.95
N ALA A 368 13.46 -1.57 2.06
CA ALA A 368 13.82 -1.35 0.67
C ALA A 368 15.05 -0.44 0.53
N LEU A 369 15.10 0.68 1.25
CA LEU A 369 16.21 1.62 1.19
C LEU A 369 17.52 1.00 1.68
N ARG A 370 17.48 0.29 2.80
CA ARG A 370 18.66 -0.47 3.29
C ARG A 370 19.12 -1.54 2.30
N ALA A 371 18.20 -2.14 1.54
CA ALA A 371 18.56 -3.12 0.50
C ALA A 371 19.11 -2.45 -0.76
N LEU A 372 18.67 -1.24 -1.09
CA LEU A 372 19.19 -0.50 -2.25
C LEU A 372 20.59 0.05 -2.03
N THR A 373 20.95 0.46 -0.81
CA THR A 373 22.27 1.04 -0.50
C THR A 373 23.44 0.21 -1.05
N PRO A 374 23.62 -1.09 -0.71
CA PRO A 374 24.75 -1.86 -1.23
C PRO A 374 24.66 -2.15 -2.74
N LEU A 375 23.49 -2.02 -3.36
CA LEU A 375 23.34 -2.17 -4.80
C LEU A 375 23.84 -0.93 -5.55
N LEU A 376 23.78 0.24 -4.92
CA LEU A 376 24.23 1.52 -5.46
C LEU A 376 25.70 1.79 -5.16
N ASP A 377 26.20 1.39 -3.98
CA ASP A 377 27.61 1.58 -3.59
C ASP A 377 28.59 0.72 -4.44
N GLY A 378 28.12 -0.25 -5.17
CA GLY A 378 28.91 -1.15 -6.02
C GLY A 378 28.89 -0.78 -7.50
N THR A 379 28.35 0.40 -7.86
CA THR A 379 28.33 0.96 -9.22
C THR A 379 29.22 2.18 -9.26
#